data_49523df37fe2307f5e7e204fac293c4b
#
_entry.id   49523df37fe2307f5e7e204fac293c4b
#
_cell.length_a   1.000
_cell.length_b   1.000
_cell.length_c   1.000
_cell.angle_alpha   90.00
_cell.angle_beta   90.00
_cell.angle_gamma   90.00
#
_symmetry.space_group_name_H-M   'P 1'
#
loop_
_entity.id
_entity.type
_entity.pdbx_description
1 polymer ?
#
loop_
_entity_poly.entity_id
_entity_poly.type
_entity_poly.pdbx_seq_one_letter_code
_entity_poly.pdbx_strand_id
1 'polypeptide(L)'
;MTSSLVGSEMCIRDRYRQELYQLEKEKGAVYLYEMLKNVDPKSAESIHYRNVKRVVRALEYYKQTGNRISEHNEEQRKKESPYNYKYFVLNDIRDNLYERINKRVDIMFDDGLIDEMQLLTQIGISRDNTSMQGIGYKEILDYWDTLGEPYGSTIDENGIALLKEQIKGDTRHFAKRQLTWFRREKVIDWININEYDYDCVKIMDYMLDKLKDSGIIK
;
A
#
# COMPACT_ATOMS: atom_id res chain seq x y z
N MET A 1 14.12 -19.62 26.85
CA MET A 1 12.91 -19.03 27.48
C MET A 1 12.63 -17.62 26.98
N THR A 2 12.45 -17.44 25.66
CA THR A 2 12.24 -16.10 25.04
C THR A 2 10.98 -16.03 24.16
N SER A 3 10.21 -17.09 24.07
CA SER A 3 9.02 -17.19 23.20
C SER A 3 7.73 -16.61 23.80
N SER A 4 7.67 -16.40 25.12
CA SER A 4 6.44 -15.97 25.81
C SER A 4 6.25 -14.44 25.83
N LEU A 5 7.31 -13.65 25.72
CA LEU A 5 7.24 -12.20 25.78
C LEU A 5 6.73 -11.55 24.47
N VAL A 6 7.08 -12.14 23.32
CA VAL A 6 6.65 -11.62 22.00
C VAL A 6 5.14 -11.72 21.80
N GLY A 7 4.50 -12.78 22.33
CA GLY A 7 3.04 -12.94 22.28
C GLY A 7 2.28 -11.92 23.13
N SER A 8 2.81 -11.57 24.32
CA SER A 8 2.15 -10.63 25.24
C SER A 8 2.21 -9.18 24.76
N GLU A 9 3.32 -8.75 24.15
CA GLU A 9 3.47 -7.41 23.60
C GLU A 9 2.60 -7.18 22.37
N MET A 10 2.46 -8.18 21.51
CA MET A 10 1.58 -8.15 20.35
C MET A 10 0.11 -8.02 20.78
N CYS A 11 -0.32 -8.80 21.79
CA CYS A 11 -1.68 -8.71 22.34
C CYS A 11 -1.98 -7.36 23.01
N ILE A 12 -1.01 -6.76 23.72
CA ILE A 12 -1.17 -5.43 24.35
C ILE A 12 -1.30 -4.34 23.27
N ARG A 13 -0.52 -4.44 22.21
CA ARG A 13 -0.57 -3.52 21.06
C ARG A 13 -1.94 -3.56 20.37
N ASP A 14 -2.43 -4.76 20.09
CA ASP A 14 -3.70 -4.94 19.41
C ASP A 14 -4.88 -4.46 20.26
N ARG A 15 -4.82 -4.66 21.58
CA ARG A 15 -5.83 -4.13 22.52
C ARG A 15 -5.86 -2.59 22.49
N TYR A 16 -4.71 -1.93 22.64
CA TYR A 16 -4.67 -0.46 22.63
C TYR A 16 -5.12 0.12 21.28
N ARG A 17 -4.80 -0.53 20.18
CA ARG A 17 -5.31 -0.17 18.86
C ARG A 17 -6.83 -0.26 18.78
N GLN A 18 -7.42 -1.34 19.30
CA GLN A 18 -8.87 -1.50 19.36
C GLN A 18 -9.53 -0.43 20.25
N GLU A 19 -8.94 -0.10 21.40
CA GLU A 19 -9.39 1.00 22.25
C GLU A 19 -9.41 2.34 21.51
N LEU A 20 -8.37 2.64 20.74
CA LEU A 20 -8.31 3.87 19.93
C LEU A 20 -9.38 3.89 18.82
N TYR A 21 -9.62 2.78 18.13
CA TYR A 21 -10.69 2.72 17.14
C TYR A 21 -12.08 2.80 17.78
N GLN A 22 -12.25 2.26 18.98
CA GLN A 22 -13.50 2.43 19.72
C GLN A 22 -13.71 3.90 20.13
N LEU A 23 -12.68 4.55 20.64
CA LEU A 23 -12.72 5.99 20.96
C LEU A 23 -13.03 6.85 19.71
N GLU A 24 -12.51 6.46 18.55
CA GLU A 24 -12.83 7.14 17.29
C GLU A 24 -14.31 7.03 16.95
N LYS A 25 -14.90 5.85 17.08
CA LYS A 25 -16.34 5.65 16.88
C LYS A 25 -17.21 6.45 17.84
N GLU A 26 -16.80 6.57 19.11
CA GLU A 26 -17.56 7.25 20.16
C GLU A 26 -17.40 8.78 20.13
N LYS A 27 -16.17 9.27 19.92
CA LYS A 27 -15.80 10.68 20.07
C LYS A 27 -15.36 11.34 18.76
N GLY A 28 -15.24 10.58 17.71
CA GLY A 28 -14.84 11.04 16.37
C GLY A 28 -13.33 11.18 16.18
N ALA A 29 -12.92 11.26 14.90
CA ALA A 29 -11.53 11.34 14.49
C ALA A 29 -10.79 12.59 15.04
N VAL A 30 -11.50 13.69 15.25
CA VAL A 30 -10.93 14.93 15.79
C VAL A 30 -10.43 14.73 17.23
N TYR A 31 -11.13 13.93 18.02
CA TYR A 31 -10.70 13.62 19.38
C TYR A 31 -9.35 12.90 19.41
N LEU A 32 -9.17 11.87 18.57
CA LEU A 32 -7.87 11.19 18.46
C LEU A 32 -6.77 12.11 17.95
N TYR A 33 -7.11 13.02 17.06
CA TYR A 33 -6.17 14.00 16.54
C TYR A 33 -5.68 14.98 17.63
N GLU A 34 -6.57 15.46 18.51
CA GLU A 34 -6.17 16.28 19.66
C GLU A 34 -5.30 15.48 20.65
N MET A 35 -5.57 14.20 20.85
CA MET A 35 -4.67 13.34 21.64
C MET A 35 -3.27 13.30 21.00
N LEU A 36 -3.19 13.12 19.66
CA LEU A 36 -1.92 13.13 18.95
C LEU A 36 -1.20 14.47 19.06
N LYS A 37 -1.94 15.57 18.94
CA LYS A 37 -1.38 16.92 19.05
C LYS A 37 -0.75 17.19 20.41
N ASN A 38 -1.31 16.60 21.48
CA ASN A 38 -0.76 16.72 22.83
C ASN A 38 0.53 15.92 23.01
N VAL A 39 0.67 14.76 22.39
CA VAL A 39 1.86 13.88 22.56
C VAL A 39 2.93 14.08 21.49
N ASP A 40 2.53 14.36 20.26
CA ASP A 40 3.43 14.58 19.12
C ASP A 40 2.88 15.67 18.18
N PRO A 41 3.05 16.97 18.55
CA PRO A 41 2.56 18.09 17.76
C PRO A 41 3.08 18.09 16.33
N LYS A 42 4.34 17.69 16.14
CA LYS A 42 5.00 17.66 14.84
C LYS A 42 4.39 16.62 13.89
N SER A 43 4.03 15.45 14.42
CA SER A 43 3.25 14.47 13.66
C SER A 43 1.85 15.00 13.34
N ALA A 44 1.21 15.71 14.27
CA ALA A 44 -0.11 16.28 14.03
C ALA A 44 -0.11 17.33 12.90
N GLU A 45 0.93 18.15 12.76
CA GLU A 45 1.07 19.10 11.65
C GLU A 45 1.11 18.40 10.28
N SER A 46 1.68 17.19 10.22
CA SER A 46 1.90 16.44 8.97
C SER A 46 0.79 15.45 8.64
N ILE A 47 -0.04 15.08 9.62
CA ILE A 47 -1.10 14.07 9.49
C ILE A 47 -2.45 14.75 9.55
N HIS A 48 -3.24 14.61 8.49
CA HIS A 48 -4.62 15.13 8.51
C HIS A 48 -5.49 14.29 9.46
N TYR A 49 -6.36 14.93 10.25
CA TYR A 49 -7.19 14.26 11.26
C TYR A 49 -8.07 13.12 10.73
N ARG A 50 -8.51 13.19 9.45
CA ARG A 50 -9.25 12.11 8.79
C ARG A 50 -8.41 10.87 8.50
N ASN A 51 -7.09 10.97 8.60
CA ASN A 51 -6.22 9.81 8.43
C ASN A 51 -6.07 9.05 9.74
N VAL A 52 -7.20 8.51 10.24
CA VAL A 52 -7.31 7.82 11.52
C VAL A 52 -6.23 6.74 11.67
N LYS A 53 -5.96 5.95 10.61
CA LYS A 53 -4.93 4.90 10.64
C LYS A 53 -3.54 5.44 11.00
N ARG A 54 -3.17 6.61 10.46
CA ARG A 54 -1.87 7.24 10.79
C ARG A 54 -1.87 7.87 12.18
N VAL A 55 -2.97 8.47 12.59
CA VAL A 55 -3.13 9.02 13.95
C VAL A 55 -2.99 7.91 14.98
N VAL A 56 -3.73 6.80 14.81
CA VAL A 56 -3.66 5.63 15.67
C VAL A 56 -2.23 5.07 15.72
N ARG A 57 -1.56 4.92 14.57
CA ARG A 57 -0.18 4.43 14.51
C ARG A 57 0.80 5.29 15.31
N ALA A 58 0.66 6.61 15.26
CA ALA A 58 1.52 7.53 16.00
C ALA A 58 1.28 7.45 17.51
N LEU A 59 0.00 7.37 17.93
CA LEU A 59 -0.38 7.17 19.33
C LEU A 59 0.09 5.82 19.89
N GLU A 60 -0.02 4.75 19.11
CA GLU A 60 0.50 3.42 19.47
C GLU A 60 2.01 3.46 19.70
N TYR A 61 2.75 4.07 18.76
CA TYR A 61 4.19 4.19 18.86
C TYR A 61 4.61 4.90 20.16
N TYR A 62 3.95 6.03 20.45
CA TYR A 62 4.21 6.77 21.68
C TYR A 62 3.88 5.94 22.94
N LYS A 63 2.75 5.25 22.94
CA LYS A 63 2.34 4.38 24.07
C LYS A 63 3.33 3.27 24.35
N GLN A 64 3.94 2.70 23.31
CA GLN A 64 4.88 1.58 23.42
C GLN A 64 6.28 2.01 23.81
N THR A 65 6.76 3.11 23.23
CA THR A 65 8.17 3.48 23.31
C THR A 65 8.45 4.68 24.24
N GLY A 66 7.41 5.45 24.59
CA GLY A 66 7.54 6.74 25.25
C GLY A 66 8.13 7.85 24.36
N ASN A 67 8.51 7.53 23.11
CA ASN A 67 9.13 8.44 22.18
C ASN A 67 8.16 8.92 21.11
N ARG A 68 8.38 10.12 20.56
CA ARG A 68 7.58 10.65 19.47
C ARG A 68 7.96 9.99 18.14
N ILE A 69 6.96 9.59 17.35
CA ILE A 69 7.23 9.00 16.05
C ILE A 69 7.85 10.00 15.07
N SER A 70 7.57 11.30 15.23
CA SER A 70 8.21 12.37 14.45
C SER A 70 9.72 12.41 14.66
N GLU A 71 10.19 12.35 15.91
CA GLU A 71 11.61 12.34 16.28
C GLU A 71 12.31 11.09 15.75
N HIS A 72 11.69 9.92 15.95
CA HIS A 72 12.21 8.66 15.40
C HIS A 72 12.37 8.71 13.88
N ASN A 73 11.36 9.20 13.17
CA ASN A 73 11.42 9.31 11.71
C ASN A 73 12.51 10.27 11.23
N GLU A 74 12.76 11.35 11.96
CA GLU A 74 13.86 12.28 11.64
C GLU A 74 15.23 11.67 11.88
N GLU A 75 15.39 10.96 12.98
CA GLU A 75 16.62 10.23 13.26
C GLU A 75 16.90 9.16 12.21
N GLN A 76 15.86 8.39 11.81
CA GLN A 76 16.01 7.38 10.76
C GLN A 76 16.38 8.00 9.39
N ARG A 77 15.85 9.17 9.07
CA ARG A 77 16.21 9.89 7.83
C ARG A 77 17.64 10.41 7.81
N LYS A 78 18.25 10.64 8.97
CA LYS A 78 19.64 11.09 9.09
C LYS A 78 20.65 9.95 9.06
N LYS A 79 20.19 8.71 9.32
CA LYS A 79 21.05 7.54 9.26
C LYS A 79 21.40 7.20 7.83
N GLU A 80 22.67 7.08 7.55
CA GLU A 80 23.14 6.51 6.29
C GLU A 80 22.76 5.02 6.22
N SER A 81 22.46 4.56 5.01
CA SER A 81 22.16 3.15 4.79
C SER A 81 23.41 2.30 5.11
N PRO A 82 23.29 1.22 5.91
CA PRO A 82 24.39 0.29 6.11
C PRO A 82 24.69 -0.56 4.86
N TYR A 83 23.85 -0.45 3.84
CA TYR A 83 23.98 -1.20 2.59
C TYR A 83 24.45 -0.28 1.47
N ASN A 84 25.39 -0.77 0.67
CA ASN A 84 25.70 -0.18 -0.63
C ASN A 84 24.64 -0.68 -1.62
N TYR A 85 23.77 0.20 -2.09
CA TYR A 85 22.65 -0.16 -2.96
C TYR A 85 22.44 0.88 -4.07
N LYS A 86 21.80 0.44 -5.13
CA LYS A 86 21.32 1.28 -6.21
C LYS A 86 19.80 1.10 -6.33
N TYR A 87 19.07 2.19 -6.52
CA TYR A 87 17.64 2.16 -6.58
C TYR A 87 17.16 2.56 -7.97
N PHE A 88 16.65 1.60 -8.73
CA PHE A 88 16.11 1.83 -10.05
C PHE A 88 14.59 1.86 -10.00
N VAL A 89 13.99 2.79 -10.74
CA VAL A 89 12.54 2.85 -10.95
C VAL A 89 12.26 2.85 -12.44
N LEU A 90 11.61 1.80 -12.91
CA LEU A 90 11.14 1.72 -14.28
C LEU A 90 9.91 2.61 -14.44
N ASN A 91 9.92 3.45 -15.46
CA ASN A 91 8.84 4.36 -15.79
C ASN A 91 8.52 4.26 -17.29
N ASP A 92 7.34 4.72 -17.66
CA ASP A 92 6.92 4.83 -19.04
C ASP A 92 6.18 6.16 -19.26
N ILE A 93 5.98 6.55 -20.50
CA ILE A 93 5.06 7.64 -20.80
C ILE A 93 3.65 7.26 -20.34
N ARG A 94 2.93 8.26 -19.86
CA ARG A 94 1.67 8.05 -19.14
C ARG A 94 0.64 7.23 -19.93
N ASP A 95 0.50 7.52 -21.21
CA ASP A 95 -0.51 6.87 -22.04
C ASP A 95 -0.20 5.38 -22.23
N ASN A 96 1.04 5.02 -22.50
CA ASN A 96 1.47 3.63 -22.59
C ASN A 96 1.31 2.88 -21.26
N LEU A 97 1.67 3.53 -20.14
CA LEU A 97 1.48 2.94 -18.82
C LEU A 97 0.00 2.65 -18.56
N TYR A 98 -0.89 3.56 -18.92
CA TYR A 98 -2.33 3.40 -18.72
C TYR A 98 -2.92 2.33 -19.65
N GLU A 99 -2.48 2.26 -20.89
CA GLU A 99 -2.87 1.20 -21.82
C GLU A 99 -2.46 -0.18 -21.29
N ARG A 100 -1.23 -0.32 -20.82
CA ARG A 100 -0.73 -1.57 -20.21
C ARG A 100 -1.52 -1.95 -18.97
N ILE A 101 -1.86 -0.99 -18.10
CA ILE A 101 -2.71 -1.22 -16.94
C ILE A 101 -4.08 -1.74 -17.37
N ASN A 102 -4.72 -1.06 -18.33
CA ASN A 102 -6.05 -1.45 -18.81
C ASN A 102 -6.04 -2.87 -19.39
N LYS A 103 -5.07 -3.15 -20.28
CA LYS A 103 -4.89 -4.49 -20.88
C LYS A 103 -4.66 -5.57 -19.82
N ARG A 104 -3.83 -5.28 -18.79
CA ARG A 104 -3.60 -6.23 -17.71
C ARG A 104 -4.89 -6.55 -16.95
N VAL A 105 -5.72 -5.55 -16.66
CA VAL A 105 -7.00 -5.79 -16.00
C VAL A 105 -7.93 -6.63 -16.86
N ASP A 106 -8.00 -6.37 -18.18
CA ASP A 106 -8.81 -7.21 -19.09
C ASP A 106 -8.33 -8.67 -19.05
N ILE A 107 -7.03 -8.90 -19.13
CA ILE A 107 -6.44 -10.25 -19.02
C ILE A 107 -6.79 -10.92 -17.68
N MET A 108 -6.72 -10.20 -16.55
CA MET A 108 -7.08 -10.76 -15.23
C MET A 108 -8.53 -11.30 -15.20
N PHE A 109 -9.47 -10.59 -15.83
CA PHE A 109 -10.84 -11.07 -15.92
C PHE A 109 -10.96 -12.26 -16.87
N ASP A 110 -10.26 -12.25 -17.99
CA ASP A 110 -10.28 -13.34 -18.96
C ASP A 110 -9.60 -14.61 -18.39
N ASP A 111 -8.62 -14.46 -17.49
CA ASP A 111 -7.96 -15.53 -16.74
C ASP A 111 -8.77 -16.06 -15.54
N GLY A 112 -9.97 -15.49 -15.27
CA GLY A 112 -10.89 -16.02 -14.27
C GLY A 112 -10.82 -15.35 -12.91
N LEU A 113 -10.54 -14.06 -12.82
CA LEU A 113 -10.50 -13.30 -11.55
C LEU A 113 -11.79 -13.45 -10.72
N ILE A 114 -12.97 -13.51 -11.37
CA ILE A 114 -14.25 -13.69 -10.67
C ILE A 114 -14.35 -15.11 -10.10
N ASP A 115 -13.97 -16.13 -10.88
CA ASP A 115 -13.99 -17.52 -10.43
C ASP A 115 -13.04 -17.75 -9.26
N GLU A 116 -11.87 -17.13 -9.30
CA GLU A 116 -10.92 -17.13 -8.19
C GLU A 116 -11.54 -16.52 -6.92
N MET A 117 -12.20 -15.36 -7.02
CA MET A 117 -12.86 -14.72 -5.91
C MET A 117 -14.00 -15.57 -5.33
N GLN A 118 -14.79 -16.22 -6.18
CA GLN A 118 -15.82 -17.16 -5.74
C GLN A 118 -15.23 -18.33 -4.96
N LEU A 119 -14.16 -18.93 -5.46
CA LEU A 119 -13.45 -20.01 -4.78
C LEU A 119 -12.89 -19.57 -3.42
N LEU A 120 -12.23 -18.41 -3.37
CA LEU A 120 -11.64 -17.88 -2.13
C LEU A 120 -12.70 -17.64 -1.04
N THR A 121 -13.88 -17.14 -1.42
CA THR A 121 -14.97 -16.94 -0.47
C THR A 121 -15.58 -18.27 0.00
N GLN A 122 -15.68 -19.28 -0.86
CA GLN A 122 -16.15 -20.63 -0.50
C GLN A 122 -15.24 -21.32 0.52
N ILE A 123 -13.95 -21.13 0.45
CA ILE A 123 -12.99 -21.68 1.43
C ILE A 123 -12.84 -20.82 2.71
N GLY A 124 -13.71 -19.82 2.89
CA GLY A 124 -13.79 -19.02 4.11
C GLY A 124 -12.85 -17.82 4.18
N ILE A 125 -12.23 -17.43 3.08
CA ILE A 125 -11.48 -16.16 3.00
C ILE A 125 -12.49 -15.01 3.01
N SER A 126 -12.33 -14.07 3.94
CA SER A 126 -13.24 -12.95 4.15
C SER A 126 -12.55 -11.59 3.96
N ARG A 127 -13.35 -10.53 3.97
CA ARG A 127 -12.88 -9.14 3.89
C ARG A 127 -11.79 -8.78 4.92
N ASP A 128 -11.77 -9.42 6.08
CA ASP A 128 -10.81 -9.16 7.16
C ASP A 128 -9.41 -9.69 6.83
N ASN A 129 -9.28 -10.59 5.88
CA ASN A 129 -8.00 -11.09 5.43
C ASN A 129 -7.20 -10.02 4.67
N THR A 130 -5.93 -9.88 4.97
CA THR A 130 -5.04 -8.87 4.36
C THR A 130 -4.99 -8.99 2.83
N SER A 131 -5.04 -10.21 2.29
CA SER A 131 -5.07 -10.47 0.85
C SER A 131 -6.25 -9.78 0.15
N MET A 132 -7.40 -9.68 0.83
CA MET A 132 -8.62 -9.07 0.30
C MET A 132 -8.58 -7.53 0.22
N GLN A 133 -7.49 -6.91 0.70
CA GLN A 133 -7.27 -5.47 0.56
C GLN A 133 -6.56 -5.11 -0.76
N GLY A 134 -6.16 -6.10 -1.56
CA GLY A 134 -5.55 -5.91 -2.87
C GLY A 134 -6.52 -5.32 -3.89
N ILE A 135 -5.98 -4.53 -4.83
CA ILE A 135 -6.76 -4.02 -5.97
C ILE A 135 -7.20 -5.22 -6.83
N GLY A 136 -8.46 -5.23 -7.21
CA GLY A 136 -9.14 -6.35 -7.86
C GLY A 136 -10.06 -7.05 -6.88
N TYR A 137 -9.54 -7.60 -5.81
CA TYR A 137 -10.32 -8.33 -4.80
C TYR A 137 -11.23 -7.43 -3.98
N LYS A 138 -10.69 -6.29 -3.53
CA LYS A 138 -11.45 -5.32 -2.74
C LYS A 138 -12.67 -4.79 -3.52
N GLU A 139 -12.48 -4.43 -4.75
CA GLU A 139 -13.54 -3.87 -5.60
C GLU A 139 -14.65 -4.90 -5.86
N ILE A 140 -14.30 -6.18 -6.01
CA ILE A 140 -15.31 -7.26 -6.18
C ILE A 140 -16.10 -7.46 -4.87
N LEU A 141 -15.45 -7.44 -3.71
CA LEU A 141 -16.14 -7.51 -2.42
C LEU A 141 -17.04 -6.28 -2.21
N ASP A 142 -16.57 -5.08 -2.53
CA ASP A 142 -17.35 -3.85 -2.46
C ASP A 142 -18.58 -3.90 -3.38
N TYR A 143 -18.47 -4.54 -4.54
CA TYR A 143 -19.58 -4.73 -5.47
C TYR A 143 -20.66 -5.64 -4.88
N TRP A 144 -20.32 -6.81 -4.33
CA TRP A 144 -21.28 -7.67 -3.64
C TRP A 144 -21.94 -6.97 -2.45
N ASP A 145 -21.17 -6.23 -1.63
CA ASP A 145 -21.72 -5.45 -0.51
C ASP A 145 -22.75 -4.41 -0.99
N THR A 146 -22.46 -3.74 -2.11
CA THR A 146 -23.35 -2.70 -2.67
C THR A 146 -24.70 -3.29 -3.13
N LEU A 147 -24.66 -4.52 -3.64
CA LEU A 147 -25.88 -5.24 -4.06
C LEU A 147 -26.61 -5.92 -2.88
N GLY A 148 -25.95 -6.04 -1.72
CA GLY A 148 -26.45 -6.84 -0.59
C GLY A 148 -26.44 -8.35 -0.87
N GLU A 149 -25.59 -8.79 -1.80
CA GLU A 149 -25.46 -10.18 -2.19
C GLU A 149 -24.40 -10.90 -1.35
N PRO A 150 -24.55 -12.20 -1.10
CA PRO A 150 -23.50 -13.01 -0.48
C PRO A 150 -22.21 -12.99 -1.30
N TYR A 151 -21.08 -13.01 -0.62
CA TYR A 151 -19.79 -13.14 -1.30
C TYR A 151 -19.71 -14.46 -2.08
N GLY A 152 -19.27 -14.38 -3.33
CA GLY A 152 -19.24 -15.51 -4.26
C GLY A 152 -20.50 -15.64 -5.12
N SER A 153 -21.47 -14.74 -5.00
CA SER A 153 -22.63 -14.68 -5.91
C SER A 153 -22.19 -14.45 -7.35
N THR A 154 -22.98 -14.95 -8.28
CA THR A 154 -22.76 -14.75 -9.72
C THR A 154 -22.86 -13.27 -10.08
N ILE A 155 -21.92 -12.78 -10.87
CA ILE A 155 -21.90 -11.42 -11.40
C ILE A 155 -22.28 -11.48 -12.87
N ASP A 156 -23.26 -10.70 -13.29
CA ASP A 156 -23.69 -10.62 -14.68
C ASP A 156 -22.69 -9.85 -15.56
N GLU A 157 -22.89 -9.88 -16.88
CA GLU A 157 -22.00 -9.20 -17.83
C GLU A 157 -21.91 -7.68 -17.58
N ASN A 158 -22.98 -7.04 -17.15
CA ASN A 158 -22.98 -5.62 -16.84
C ASN A 158 -22.14 -5.33 -15.59
N GLY A 159 -22.27 -6.15 -14.56
CA GLY A 159 -21.46 -6.06 -13.34
C GLY A 159 -19.98 -6.28 -13.63
N ILE A 160 -19.63 -7.26 -14.47
CA ILE A 160 -18.26 -7.49 -14.92
C ILE A 160 -17.71 -6.27 -15.65
N ALA A 161 -18.49 -5.66 -16.56
CA ALA A 161 -18.07 -4.46 -17.29
C ALA A 161 -17.83 -3.28 -16.35
N LEU A 162 -18.69 -3.05 -15.36
CA LEU A 162 -18.54 -2.02 -14.34
C LEU A 162 -17.28 -2.25 -13.49
N LEU A 163 -17.06 -3.48 -13.03
CA LEU A 163 -15.88 -3.84 -12.25
C LEU A 163 -14.59 -3.67 -13.03
N LYS A 164 -14.55 -4.06 -14.31
CA LYS A 164 -13.39 -3.84 -15.19
C LYS A 164 -13.01 -2.36 -15.21
N GLU A 165 -13.97 -1.46 -15.45
CA GLU A 165 -13.68 -0.02 -15.52
C GLU A 165 -13.29 0.57 -14.16
N GLN A 166 -13.90 0.13 -13.06
CA GLN A 166 -13.54 0.55 -11.72
C GLN A 166 -12.10 0.13 -11.38
N ILE A 167 -11.75 -1.15 -11.56
CA ILE A 167 -10.43 -1.69 -11.25
C ILE A 167 -9.35 -1.04 -12.13
N LYS A 168 -9.62 -0.77 -13.43
CA LYS A 168 -8.73 0.01 -14.29
C LYS A 168 -8.48 1.41 -13.70
N GLY A 169 -9.56 2.09 -13.28
CA GLY A 169 -9.50 3.43 -12.65
C GLY A 169 -8.64 3.42 -11.39
N ASP A 170 -8.91 2.51 -10.48
CA ASP A 170 -8.22 2.40 -9.20
C ASP A 170 -6.75 2.01 -9.35
N THR A 171 -6.45 1.14 -10.33
CA THR A 171 -5.06 0.77 -10.67
C THR A 171 -4.29 1.97 -11.25
N ARG A 172 -4.90 2.77 -12.14
CA ARG A 172 -4.28 4.02 -12.64
C ARG A 172 -4.01 5.01 -11.51
N HIS A 173 -4.96 5.17 -10.58
CA HIS A 173 -4.78 6.01 -9.40
C HIS A 173 -3.67 5.49 -8.48
N PHE A 174 -3.57 4.17 -8.33
CA PHE A 174 -2.50 3.54 -7.56
C PHE A 174 -1.13 3.80 -8.19
N ALA A 175 -0.98 3.60 -9.50
CA ALA A 175 0.24 3.90 -10.23
C ALA A 175 0.65 5.38 -10.08
N LYS A 176 -0.30 6.33 -10.16
CA LYS A 176 -0.03 7.75 -9.91
C LYS A 176 0.49 7.99 -8.49
N ARG A 177 -0.08 7.32 -7.47
CA ARG A 177 0.40 7.43 -6.08
C ARG A 177 1.81 6.86 -5.93
N GLN A 178 2.13 5.72 -6.57
CA GLN A 178 3.47 5.13 -6.57
C GLN A 178 4.50 6.10 -7.15
N LEU A 179 4.23 6.67 -8.34
CA LEU A 179 5.13 7.65 -8.97
C LEU A 179 5.33 8.89 -8.08
N THR A 180 4.26 9.36 -7.42
CA THR A 180 4.37 10.49 -6.48
C THR A 180 5.23 10.14 -5.28
N TRP A 181 5.16 8.91 -4.80
CA TRP A 181 5.98 8.42 -3.69
C TRP A 181 7.45 8.31 -4.11
N PHE A 182 7.75 7.67 -5.23
CA PHE A 182 9.12 7.52 -5.75
C PHE A 182 9.80 8.87 -6.02
N ARG A 183 9.07 9.89 -6.50
CA ARG A 183 9.63 11.24 -6.72
C ARG A 183 10.15 11.93 -5.46
N ARG A 184 9.82 11.45 -4.27
CA ARG A 184 10.34 11.97 -2.99
C ARG A 184 11.70 11.39 -2.63
N GLU A 185 12.06 10.27 -3.21
CA GLU A 185 13.34 9.61 -2.98
C GLU A 185 14.44 10.29 -3.80
N LYS A 186 15.54 10.69 -3.13
CA LYS A 186 16.61 11.48 -3.75
C LYS A 186 17.63 10.64 -4.52
N VAL A 187 17.67 9.34 -4.28
CA VAL A 187 18.71 8.41 -4.78
C VAL A 187 18.19 7.46 -5.86
N ILE A 188 17.16 7.86 -6.58
CA ILE A 188 16.56 7.03 -7.63
C ILE A 188 17.20 7.31 -8.99
N ASP A 189 17.60 6.25 -9.67
CA ASP A 189 17.84 6.24 -11.10
C ASP A 189 16.55 5.88 -11.83
N TRP A 190 15.97 6.86 -12.50
CA TRP A 190 14.79 6.67 -13.32
C TRP A 190 15.16 6.08 -14.68
N ILE A 191 14.47 5.02 -15.07
CA ILE A 191 14.64 4.37 -16.37
C ILE A 191 13.32 4.49 -17.13
N ASN A 192 13.27 5.36 -18.12
CA ASN A 192 12.13 5.47 -19.02
C ASN A 192 12.25 4.38 -20.07
N ILE A 193 11.46 3.31 -19.93
CA ILE A 193 11.61 2.10 -20.74
C ILE A 193 11.37 2.34 -22.25
N ASN A 194 10.60 3.37 -22.60
CA ASN A 194 10.39 3.80 -23.98
C ASN A 194 11.67 4.34 -24.64
N GLU A 195 12.61 4.89 -23.88
CA GLU A 195 13.91 5.37 -24.39
C GLU A 195 14.83 4.22 -24.80
N TYR A 196 14.52 3.01 -24.39
CA TYR A 196 15.23 1.77 -24.69
C TYR A 196 14.45 0.85 -25.66
N ASP A 197 13.45 1.38 -26.39
CA ASP A 197 12.58 0.60 -27.28
C ASP A 197 11.89 -0.59 -26.61
N TYR A 198 11.67 -0.53 -25.28
CA TYR A 198 11.15 -1.64 -24.44
C TYR A 198 12.04 -2.89 -24.46
N ASP A 199 13.30 -2.76 -24.87
CA ASP A 199 14.28 -3.85 -24.92
C ASP A 199 14.83 -4.12 -23.51
N CYS A 200 14.45 -5.26 -22.95
CA CYS A 200 14.88 -5.68 -21.62
C CYS A 200 16.40 -5.87 -21.52
N VAL A 201 17.07 -6.24 -22.60
CA VAL A 201 18.54 -6.42 -22.62
C VAL A 201 19.23 -5.08 -22.50
N LYS A 202 18.84 -4.08 -23.29
CA LYS A 202 19.39 -2.72 -23.21
C LYS A 202 19.18 -2.11 -21.82
N ILE A 203 17.98 -2.31 -21.22
CA ILE A 203 17.67 -1.83 -19.87
C ILE A 203 18.56 -2.53 -18.84
N MET A 204 18.73 -3.84 -18.96
CA MET A 204 19.58 -4.62 -18.06
C MET A 204 21.05 -4.18 -18.16
N ASP A 205 21.57 -4.00 -19.37
CA ASP A 205 22.95 -3.52 -19.60
C ASP A 205 23.17 -2.15 -18.95
N TYR A 206 22.23 -1.21 -19.13
CA TYR A 206 22.27 0.07 -18.44
C TYR A 206 22.32 -0.09 -16.91
N MET A 207 21.47 -0.95 -16.34
CA MET A 207 21.45 -1.19 -14.89
C MET A 207 22.77 -1.81 -14.41
N LEU A 208 23.34 -2.75 -15.15
CA LEU A 208 24.60 -3.38 -14.82
C LEU A 208 25.76 -2.39 -14.85
N ASP A 209 25.81 -1.51 -15.84
CA ASP A 209 26.85 -0.47 -15.91
C ASP A 209 26.74 0.50 -14.73
N LYS A 210 25.54 0.92 -14.37
CA LYS A 210 25.32 1.75 -13.15
C LYS A 210 25.73 1.05 -11.86
N LEU A 211 25.58 -0.26 -11.78
CA LEU A 211 26.01 -1.04 -10.61
C LEU A 211 27.54 -1.16 -10.55
N LYS A 212 28.22 -1.31 -11.71
CA LYS A 212 29.69 -1.28 -11.80
C LYS A 212 30.25 0.08 -11.42
N ASP A 213 29.69 1.16 -11.99
CA ASP A 213 30.09 2.54 -11.70
C ASP A 213 29.99 2.88 -10.20
N SER A 214 29.02 2.30 -9.51
CA SER A 214 28.83 2.47 -8.06
C SER A 214 29.64 1.48 -7.21
N GLY A 215 30.44 0.61 -7.82
CA GLY A 215 31.28 -0.38 -7.12
C GLY A 215 30.47 -1.46 -6.36
N ILE A 216 29.21 -1.68 -6.74
CA ILE A 216 28.37 -2.73 -6.14
C ILE A 216 28.70 -4.09 -6.74
N ILE A 217 29.00 -4.13 -8.02
CA ILE A 217 29.47 -5.32 -8.73
C ILE A 217 30.78 -5.04 -9.44
N LYS A 218 31.55 -6.10 -9.73
CA LYS A 218 32.83 -6.04 -10.46
C LYS A 218 32.61 -6.21 -11.96
#